data_5f5e68595f4074c6664fa8b2366c14ba
#
_entry.id   5f5e68595f4074c6664fa8b2366c14ba
#
_cell.length_a   1.000
_cell.length_b   1.000
_cell.length_c   1.000
_cell.angle_alpha   90.00
_cell.angle_beta   90.00
_cell.angle_gamma   90.00
#
_symmetry.space_group_name_H-M   'P 1'
#
loop_
_entity.id
_entity.type
_entity.pdbx_description
1 polymer ?
#
loop_
_entity_poly.entity_id
_entity_poly.type
_entity_poly.pdbx_seq_one_letter_code
_entity_poly.pdbx_strand_id
1 'polypeptide(L)'
;MELDRMLKALGEPMRLKIYQALLERKHCVRSLSKKFGISESAISQHMKVMKDAGLVYGEKYGYHTHYLPLQDAVDYLTEQFELMRSASLTVDRDMTVCQCEYRKEDEQE
;
A
#
# COMPACT_ATOMS: atom_id res chain seq x y z
N MET A 1 11.95 -3.11 2.90
CA MET A 1 10.57 -2.87 2.42
C MET A 1 10.59 -2.65 0.93
N GLU A 2 9.67 -3.26 0.23
CA GLU A 2 9.58 -3.19 -1.22
C GLU A 2 8.32 -2.45 -1.63
N LEU A 3 8.48 -1.26 -2.17
CA LEU A 3 7.37 -0.36 -2.50
C LEU A 3 6.37 -1.00 -3.47
N ASP A 4 6.86 -1.58 -4.55
CA ASP A 4 6.02 -2.21 -5.57
C ASP A 4 5.16 -3.34 -4.98
N ARG A 5 5.74 -4.16 -4.13
CA ARG A 5 5.03 -5.26 -3.46
C ARG A 5 3.96 -4.74 -2.51
N MET A 6 4.27 -3.69 -1.78
CA MET A 6 3.32 -3.04 -0.87
C MET A 6 2.16 -2.41 -1.64
N LEU A 7 2.45 -1.70 -2.72
CA LEU A 7 1.43 -1.08 -3.56
C LEU A 7 0.56 -2.12 -4.25
N LYS A 8 1.14 -3.22 -4.70
CA LYS A 8 0.40 -4.32 -5.31
C LYS A 8 -0.58 -4.94 -4.31
N ALA A 9 -0.15 -5.13 -3.07
CA ALA A 9 -1.03 -5.65 -2.02
C ALA A 9 -2.19 -4.70 -1.74
N LEU A 10 -1.93 -3.40 -1.69
CA LEU A 10 -2.96 -2.38 -1.44
C LEU A 10 -3.80 -2.05 -2.69
N GLY A 11 -3.37 -2.46 -3.87
CA GLY A 11 -4.07 -2.17 -5.11
C GLY A 11 -5.34 -3.00 -5.35
N GLU A 12 -5.64 -3.94 -4.48
CA GLU A 12 -6.89 -4.70 -4.54
C GLU A 12 -7.93 -3.99 -3.66
N PRO A 13 -9.16 -3.71 -4.19
CA PRO A 13 -10.12 -2.84 -3.49
C PRO A 13 -10.48 -3.29 -2.06
N MET A 14 -10.70 -4.58 -1.84
CA MET A 14 -11.05 -5.05 -0.50
C MET A 14 -9.87 -4.93 0.46
N ARG A 15 -8.65 -5.24 0.02
CA ARG A 15 -7.47 -5.10 0.87
C ARG A 15 -7.24 -3.65 1.26
N LEU A 16 -7.44 -2.72 0.34
CA LEU A 16 -7.33 -1.30 0.66
C LEU A 16 -8.33 -0.90 1.75
N LYS A 17 -9.58 -1.34 1.64
CA LYS A 17 -10.61 -1.07 2.65
C LYS A 17 -10.25 -1.67 4.01
N ILE A 18 -9.75 -2.89 4.01
CA ILE A 18 -9.31 -3.56 5.25
C ILE A 18 -8.17 -2.77 5.88
N TYR A 19 -7.18 -2.39 5.08
CA TYR A 19 -6.03 -1.62 5.58
C TYR A 19 -6.47 -0.29 6.19
N GLN A 20 -7.37 0.43 5.51
CA GLN A 20 -7.93 1.69 6.02
C GLN A 20 -8.64 1.48 7.35
N ALA A 21 -9.37 0.38 7.51
CA ALA A 21 -10.01 0.03 8.78
C ALA A 21 -8.98 -0.20 9.89
N LEU A 22 -7.87 -0.88 9.55
CA LEU A 22 -6.78 -1.13 10.51
C LEU A 22 -6.05 0.15 10.91
N LEU A 23 -6.02 1.16 10.05
CA LEU A 23 -5.43 2.46 10.39
C LEU A 23 -6.26 3.22 11.41
N GLU A 24 -7.54 2.90 11.53
CA GLU A 24 -8.43 3.51 12.54
C GLU A 24 -8.34 2.80 13.89
N ARG A 25 -8.27 1.47 13.88
CA ARG A 25 -8.17 0.63 15.08
C ARG A 25 -7.74 -0.78 14.72
N LYS A 26 -7.21 -1.51 15.68
CA LYS A 26 -6.93 -2.94 15.49
C LYS A 26 -8.23 -3.73 15.32
N HIS A 27 -8.17 -4.79 14.53
CA HIS A 27 -9.30 -5.67 14.27
C HIS A 27 -8.88 -7.13 14.28
N CYS A 28 -9.77 -8.00 14.76
CA CYS A 28 -9.65 -9.44 14.51
C CYS A 28 -10.35 -9.80 13.19
N VAL A 29 -10.07 -11.00 12.68
CA VAL A 29 -10.65 -11.50 11.43
C VAL A 29 -12.18 -11.48 11.47
N ARG A 30 -12.76 -11.89 12.60
CA ARG A 30 -14.22 -11.92 12.77
C ARG A 30 -14.84 -10.52 12.66
N SER A 31 -14.20 -9.54 13.28
CA SER A 31 -14.66 -8.14 13.22
C SER A 31 -14.66 -7.63 11.78
N LEU A 32 -13.60 -7.89 11.04
CA LEU A 32 -13.47 -7.48 9.62
C LEU A 32 -14.47 -8.22 8.74
N SER A 33 -14.69 -9.51 9.00
CA SER A 33 -15.68 -10.30 8.29
C SER A 33 -17.08 -9.69 8.43
N LYS A 34 -17.44 -9.32 9.62
CA LYS A 34 -18.74 -8.67 9.89
C LYS A 34 -18.82 -7.29 9.25
N LYS A 35 -17.76 -6.50 9.35
CA LYS A 35 -17.72 -5.14 8.83
C LYS A 35 -17.90 -5.12 7.30
N PHE A 36 -17.23 -6.02 6.59
CA PHE A 36 -17.20 -6.00 5.12
C PHE A 36 -18.12 -7.03 4.47
N GLY A 37 -18.77 -7.89 5.26
CA GLY A 37 -19.72 -8.85 4.71
C GLY A 37 -19.09 -9.96 3.87
N ILE A 38 -17.84 -10.32 4.15
CA ILE A 38 -17.14 -11.43 3.48
C ILE A 38 -16.71 -12.46 4.52
N SER A 39 -16.39 -13.67 4.07
CA SER A 39 -16.04 -14.77 4.98
C SER A 39 -14.76 -14.49 5.76
N GLU A 40 -14.63 -15.10 6.93
CA GLU A 40 -13.38 -15.05 7.71
C GLU A 40 -12.21 -15.64 6.93
N SER A 41 -12.47 -16.67 6.12
CA SER A 41 -11.47 -17.28 5.25
C SER A 41 -10.93 -16.26 4.23
N ALA A 42 -11.82 -15.49 3.62
CA ALA A 42 -11.44 -14.44 2.66
C ALA A 42 -10.62 -13.34 3.35
N ILE A 43 -11.05 -12.90 4.53
CA ILE A 43 -10.29 -11.94 5.32
C ILE A 43 -8.89 -12.47 5.63
N SER A 44 -8.80 -13.73 6.06
CA SER A 44 -7.51 -14.35 6.40
C SER A 44 -6.56 -14.37 5.20
N GLN A 45 -7.07 -14.64 4.00
CA GLN A 45 -6.27 -14.63 2.77
C GLN A 45 -5.77 -13.22 2.45
N HIS A 46 -6.63 -12.22 2.59
CA HIS A 46 -6.22 -10.81 2.40
C HIS A 46 -5.17 -10.39 3.43
N MET A 47 -5.34 -10.80 4.68
CA MET A 47 -4.36 -10.50 5.74
C MET A 47 -3.01 -11.13 5.44
N LYS A 48 -3.01 -12.36 4.94
CA LYS A 48 -1.77 -13.05 4.57
C LYS A 48 -1.00 -12.28 3.50
N VAL A 49 -1.69 -11.82 2.46
CA VAL A 49 -1.07 -11.02 1.40
C VAL A 49 -0.45 -9.75 1.96
N MET A 50 -1.17 -9.03 2.81
CA MET A 50 -0.68 -7.79 3.42
C MET A 50 0.46 -8.04 4.41
N LYS A 51 0.39 -9.13 5.16
CA LYS A 51 1.45 -9.52 6.09
C LYS A 51 2.73 -9.87 5.33
N ASP A 52 2.62 -10.65 4.25
CA ASP A 52 3.76 -11.03 3.42
C ASP A 52 4.39 -9.81 2.74
N ALA A 53 3.59 -8.78 2.46
CA ALA A 53 4.08 -7.51 1.90
C ALA A 53 4.67 -6.56 2.96
N GLY A 54 4.65 -6.95 4.23
CA GLY A 54 5.21 -6.14 5.31
C GLY A 54 4.33 -4.98 5.76
N LEU A 55 3.02 -5.02 5.48
CA LEU A 55 2.10 -3.92 5.79
C LEU A 55 1.47 -4.04 7.16
N VAL A 56 1.23 -5.25 7.62
CA VAL A 56 0.51 -5.53 8.85
C VAL A 56 1.20 -6.63 9.65
N TYR A 57 0.87 -6.70 10.93
CA TYR A 57 1.27 -7.81 11.79
C TYR A 57 0.09 -8.23 12.66
N GLY A 58 0.15 -9.46 13.17
CA GLY A 58 -0.84 -10.00 14.07
C GLY A 58 -0.29 -10.09 15.48
N GLU A 59 -1.14 -9.78 16.45
CA GLU A 59 -0.83 -9.89 17.88
C GLU A 59 -1.92 -10.71 18.55
N LYS A 60 -1.54 -11.80 19.21
CA LYS A 60 -2.49 -12.67 19.91
C LYS A 60 -2.90 -12.08 21.24
N TYR A 61 -4.20 -12.10 21.49
CA TYR A 61 -4.78 -11.79 22.79
C TYR A 61 -5.86 -12.84 23.08
N GLY A 62 -5.55 -13.78 23.97
CA GLY A 62 -6.42 -14.90 24.25
C GLY A 62 -6.54 -15.83 23.04
N TYR A 63 -7.76 -16.10 22.61
CA TYR A 63 -8.05 -16.93 21.44
C TYR A 63 -8.07 -16.15 20.12
N HIS A 64 -7.97 -14.83 20.20
CA HIS A 64 -8.08 -13.96 19.03
C HIS A 64 -6.73 -13.40 18.63
N THR A 65 -6.53 -13.29 17.32
CA THR A 65 -5.42 -12.51 16.76
C THR A 65 -5.99 -11.18 16.31
N HIS A 66 -5.44 -10.10 16.83
CA HIS A 66 -5.73 -8.75 16.35
C HIS A 66 -4.65 -8.32 15.37
N TYR A 67 -5.08 -7.69 14.30
CA TYR A 67 -4.16 -7.18 13.28
C TYR A 67 -4.02 -5.67 13.40
N LEU A 68 -2.81 -5.21 13.21
CA LEU A 68 -2.43 -3.81 13.28
C LEU A 68 -1.54 -3.47 12.09
N PRO A 69 -1.55 -2.21 11.63
CA PRO A 69 -0.57 -1.78 10.64
C PRO A 69 0.82 -1.71 11.28
N LEU A 70 1.84 -2.09 10.52
CA LEU A 70 3.22 -1.83 10.91
C LEU A 70 3.47 -0.33 10.73
N GLN A 71 3.85 0.37 11.80
CA GLN A 71 4.11 1.80 11.72
C GLN A 71 5.25 2.11 10.75
N ASP A 72 6.29 1.29 10.74
CA ASP A 72 7.42 1.44 9.81
C ASP A 72 6.96 1.38 8.35
N ALA A 73 5.96 0.56 8.05
CA ALA A 73 5.40 0.47 6.70
C ALA A 73 4.66 1.75 6.31
N VAL A 74 3.85 2.29 7.21
CA VAL A 74 3.14 3.55 6.99
C VAL A 74 4.14 4.69 6.77
N ASP A 75 5.17 4.76 7.60
CA ASP A 75 6.21 5.78 7.49
C ASP A 75 6.99 5.66 6.18
N TYR A 76 7.33 4.44 5.79
CA TYR A 76 8.01 4.18 4.53
C TYR A 76 7.16 4.60 3.32
N LEU A 77 5.89 4.22 3.29
CA LEU A 77 4.97 4.62 2.23
C LEU A 77 4.84 6.14 2.14
N THR A 78 4.68 6.78 3.29
CA THR A 78 4.59 8.25 3.37
C THR A 78 5.84 8.89 2.79
N GLU A 79 7.01 8.40 3.16
CA GLU A 79 8.29 8.90 2.64
C GLU A 79 8.39 8.73 1.13
N GLN A 80 8.00 7.57 0.60
CA GLN A 80 8.05 7.31 -0.84
C GLN A 80 7.12 8.24 -1.60
N PHE A 81 5.90 8.45 -1.12
CA PHE A 81 4.97 9.37 -1.75
C PHE A 81 5.44 10.82 -1.65
N GLU A 82 6.07 11.21 -0.55
CA GLU A 82 6.63 12.55 -0.40
C GLU A 82 7.80 12.78 -1.37
N LEU A 83 8.62 11.78 -1.60
CA LEU A 83 9.69 11.86 -2.61
C LEU A 83 9.10 12.04 -4.02
N MET A 84 8.02 11.32 -4.34
CA MET A 84 7.31 11.47 -5.62
C MET A 84 6.74 12.88 -5.75
N ARG A 85 6.15 13.40 -4.68
CA ARG A 85 5.60 14.75 -4.67
C ARG A 85 6.69 15.79 -4.94
N SER A 86 7.81 15.69 -4.23
CA SER A 86 8.94 16.59 -4.41
C SER A 86 9.47 16.56 -5.84
N ALA A 87 9.62 15.35 -6.39
CA ALA A 87 10.06 15.18 -7.78
C ALA A 87 9.07 15.82 -8.77
N SER A 88 7.77 15.66 -8.52
CA SER A 88 6.73 16.20 -9.42
C SER A 88 6.76 17.72 -9.50
N LEU A 89 7.21 18.39 -8.45
CA LEU A 89 7.29 19.86 -8.42
C LEU A 89 8.41 20.40 -9.31
N THR A 90 9.37 19.55 -9.69
CA THR A 90 10.49 19.95 -10.54
C THR A 90 10.27 19.61 -12.02
N VAL A 91 9.14 18.97 -12.36
CA VAL A 91 8.83 18.64 -13.75
C VAL A 91 8.57 19.92 -14.54
N ASP A 92 9.27 20.06 -15.66
CA ASP A 92 9.01 21.14 -16.58
C ASP A 92 7.67 20.91 -17.28
N ARG A 93 6.73 21.81 -17.05
CA ARG A 93 5.37 21.70 -17.58
C ARG A 93 5.15 22.59 -18.80
N ASP A 94 6.23 23.17 -19.33
CA ASP A 94 6.19 23.92 -20.60
C ASP A 94 6.06 22.93 -21.76
N MET A 95 4.90 22.88 -22.36
CA MET A 95 4.58 21.95 -23.45
C MET A 95 5.28 22.30 -24.76
N THR A 96 5.90 23.48 -24.84
CA THR A 96 6.64 23.89 -26.04
C THR A 96 8.05 23.36 -26.07
N VAL A 97 8.56 22.85 -24.94
CA VAL A 97 9.92 22.32 -24.80
C VAL A 97 9.85 20.81 -24.59
N CYS A 98 10.58 20.05 -25.41
CA CYS A 98 10.67 18.59 -25.28
C CYS A 98 11.97 18.22 -24.58
N GLN A 99 11.84 17.45 -23.48
CA GLN A 99 12.95 16.91 -22.70
C GLN A 99 13.08 15.39 -22.87
N CYS A 100 12.54 14.83 -23.95
CA CYS A 100 12.52 13.39 -24.17
C CYS A 100 13.90 12.88 -24.60
N GLU A 101 14.53 12.06 -23.76
CA GLU A 101 15.85 11.47 -24.04
C GLU A 101 15.85 10.59 -25.29
N TYR A 102 14.81 9.80 -25.47
CA TYR A 102 14.66 8.93 -26.64
C TYR A 102 14.69 9.71 -27.96
N ARG A 103 14.12 10.90 -27.97
CA ARG A 103 14.13 11.75 -29.15
C ARG A 103 15.54 12.19 -29.53
N LYS A 104 16.38 12.47 -28.52
CA LYS A 104 17.79 12.84 -28.78
C LYS A 104 18.58 11.68 -29.36
N GLU A 105 18.33 10.47 -28.87
CA GLU A 105 18.97 9.27 -29.40
C GLU A 105 18.56 9.00 -30.83
N ASP A 106 17.28 9.15 -31.15
CA ASP A 106 16.76 9.02 -32.52
C ASP A 106 17.39 10.06 -33.47
N GLU A 107 17.59 11.28 -33.03
CA GLU A 107 18.20 12.35 -33.78
C GLU A 107 19.69 12.10 -34.05
N GLN A 108 20.33 11.32 -33.20
CA GLN A 108 21.75 10.97 -33.34
C GLN A 108 22.00 9.82 -34.33
N GLU A 109 20.98 9.04 -34.61
CA GLU A 109 21.03 7.96 -35.58
C GLU A 109 20.86 8.45 -37.02
#